data_66b9fbda9d1c882b41e8ceb32f83959a
#
_entry.id   66b9fbda9d1c882b41e8ceb32f83959a
#
_cell.length_a   1.000
_cell.length_b   1.000
_cell.length_c   1.000
_cell.angle_alpha   90.00
_cell.angle_beta   90.00
_cell.angle_gamma   90.00
#
_symmetry.space_group_name_H-M   'P 1'
#
loop_
_entity.id
_entity.type
_entity.pdbx_description
1 polymer ?
#
loop_
_entity_poly.entity_id
_entity_poly.type
_entity_poly.pdbx_seq_one_letter_code
_entity_poly.pdbx_strand_id
1 'polypeptide(L)'
;MLSIAVSSCSTEVREMSGDDTLFVREATGLVRDWSSYDAGIYAFLSVNIVTLGFYIWTFNAFIPQGSPILATLIAVVALTLQNLVYATLVASMPRVGGDYVWQSRLLSGFWGFFLSWPGWVFILWLWVPIYGSILSWLVLGPVSALFGFVELANFWNSSLGLFVSSMIVVAFVFVYVSLGMKWYARIQQALFYVGVLGLLIFIGGLLTTSPSQFQTAFNTQMDAWGMAGTSYNGIIQGTSVSFAPLWNLNWGASYKLFPMLLFWIMWTVWGSTLFGEVREAGEVKKMFGVFEGALLAAAGLAIVLWPLFDAAVGYTFYQALNYNYFVGAGAQQWLSAPTTIAAIAMGNGVLAKLMAILMGGWFFAWSGTVFLSSTRVIFATAFDRTIPEVFSEVRGRYNTPLNAILLMAIPAAILTVIYFFAPGFQTLTLAATFAIAVTFFGTTIACMLFPWRRPELFSKNPVSKYEVAGVPVISIVAGVYAAILLSVFYLWATESVYGLNNLRSMGFLGVLYLLSAILYVGMKYYRAQEGVDLDTLHAEIPKD
;
A
#
# COMPACT_ATOMS: atom_id res chain seq x y z
N MET A 1 46.44 -12.54 44.68
CA MET A 1 46.04 -11.12 44.70
C MET A 1 46.02 -10.63 43.27
N LEU A 2 44.86 -10.76 42.62
CA LEU A 2 44.61 -10.18 41.29
C LEU A 2 43.58 -9.08 41.48
N SER A 3 44.00 -7.85 41.25
CA SER A 3 43.15 -6.65 41.26
C SER A 3 42.53 -6.51 39.88
N ILE A 4 41.20 -6.68 39.81
CA ILE A 4 40.40 -6.41 38.64
C ILE A 4 40.04 -4.92 38.68
N ALA A 5 40.66 -4.15 37.78
CA ALA A 5 40.28 -2.76 37.54
C ALA A 5 38.94 -2.73 36.75
N VAL A 6 37.86 -2.35 37.42
CA VAL A 6 36.60 -2.00 36.78
C VAL A 6 36.75 -0.59 36.23
N SER A 7 36.94 -0.47 34.93
CA SER A 7 36.86 0.79 34.21
C SER A 7 35.39 1.22 34.16
N SER A 8 35.03 2.17 35.01
CA SER A 8 33.78 2.91 34.95
C SER A 8 33.81 3.81 33.71
N CYS A 9 33.11 3.39 32.64
CA CYS A 9 32.78 4.25 31.53
C CYS A 9 31.66 5.19 32.01
N SER A 10 32.06 6.30 32.63
CA SER A 10 31.15 7.43 32.87
C SER A 10 30.89 8.09 31.53
N THR A 11 29.70 7.80 30.96
CA THR A 11 29.14 8.61 29.89
C THR A 11 28.88 9.99 30.51
N GLU A 12 29.83 10.94 30.33
CA GLU A 12 29.53 12.35 30.53
C GLU A 12 28.42 12.72 29.57
N VAL A 13 27.20 12.78 30.08
CA VAL A 13 26.13 13.54 29.49
C VAL A 13 26.56 15.01 29.57
N ARG A 14 27.22 15.49 28.52
CA ARG A 14 27.43 16.90 28.33
C ARG A 14 26.05 17.53 28.26
N GLU A 15 25.63 18.23 29.28
CA GLU A 15 24.53 19.19 29.21
C GLU A 15 24.93 20.23 28.16
N MET A 16 24.51 20.00 26.93
CA MET A 16 24.58 21.00 25.88
C MET A 16 23.55 22.07 26.21
N SER A 17 24.00 23.29 26.34
CA SER A 17 23.17 24.48 26.45
C SER A 17 22.15 24.49 25.30
N GLY A 18 20.87 24.79 25.58
CA GLY A 18 19.72 24.60 24.71
C GLY A 18 19.66 25.37 23.40
N ASP A 19 20.81 25.81 22.84
CA ASP A 19 20.87 26.73 21.70
C ASP A 19 21.48 26.16 20.41
N ASP A 20 22.01 24.91 20.40
CA ASP A 20 22.87 24.50 19.26
C ASP A 20 22.34 23.34 18.39
N THR A 21 21.18 22.72 18.65
CA THR A 21 20.66 21.66 17.80
C THR A 21 19.29 21.99 17.20
N LEU A 22 19.27 22.26 15.88
CA LEU A 22 18.03 22.44 15.10
C LEU A 22 17.11 21.22 15.20
N PHE A 23 17.66 20.02 15.13
CA PHE A 23 16.92 18.77 15.24
C PHE A 23 16.94 18.22 16.68
N VAL A 24 16.08 17.24 16.96
CA VAL A 24 16.02 16.55 18.26
C VAL A 24 17.41 16.00 18.68
N ARG A 25 18.24 15.62 17.69
CA ARG A 25 19.62 15.12 17.86
C ARG A 25 20.38 15.24 16.54
N GLU A 26 21.70 15.07 16.57
CA GLU A 26 22.56 15.21 15.38
C GLU A 26 22.29 14.13 14.31
N ALA A 27 21.87 12.91 14.70
CA ALA A 27 21.57 11.81 13.80
C ALA A 27 20.30 11.09 14.20
N THR A 28 19.62 10.45 13.23
CA THR A 28 18.33 9.75 13.47
C THR A 28 18.46 8.56 14.40
N GLY A 29 19.62 7.91 14.45
CA GLY A 29 19.84 6.68 15.22
C GLY A 29 19.26 5.43 14.56
N LEU A 30 18.69 5.55 13.37
CA LEU A 30 18.25 4.42 12.55
C LEU A 30 19.44 3.83 11.78
N VAL A 31 19.41 2.53 11.50
CA VAL A 31 20.52 1.81 10.90
C VAL A 31 20.20 1.43 9.46
N ARG A 32 21.15 1.61 8.53
CA ARG A 32 21.01 1.21 7.13
C ARG A 32 21.21 -0.31 6.96
N ASP A 33 20.19 -1.05 7.36
CA ASP A 33 20.21 -2.52 7.35
C ASP A 33 19.79 -3.15 6.02
N TRP A 34 18.95 -2.45 5.24
CA TRP A 34 18.40 -2.99 3.99
C TRP A 34 19.36 -2.83 2.80
N SER A 35 19.40 -3.85 1.96
CA SER A 35 19.98 -3.81 0.62
C SER A 35 18.94 -3.35 -0.42
N SER A 36 19.37 -3.05 -1.64
CA SER A 36 18.47 -2.79 -2.77
C SER A 36 17.57 -4.01 -3.07
N TYR A 37 18.00 -5.23 -2.77
CA TYR A 37 17.21 -6.45 -2.91
C TYR A 37 16.04 -6.49 -1.91
N ASP A 38 16.29 -6.16 -0.64
CA ASP A 38 15.25 -6.08 0.39
C ASP A 38 14.20 -5.03 0.03
N ALA A 39 14.66 -3.85 -0.43
CA ALA A 39 13.81 -2.77 -0.91
C ALA A 39 13.02 -3.18 -2.17
N GLY A 40 13.62 -3.98 -3.06
CA GLY A 40 12.97 -4.51 -4.27
C GLY A 40 11.85 -5.49 -3.93
N ILE A 41 12.07 -6.42 -2.99
CA ILE A 41 11.01 -7.32 -2.51
C ILE A 41 9.90 -6.52 -1.85
N TYR A 42 10.22 -5.52 -1.03
CA TYR A 42 9.22 -4.66 -0.40
C TYR A 42 8.39 -3.89 -1.42
N ALA A 43 9.03 -3.29 -2.44
CA ALA A 43 8.35 -2.59 -3.52
C ALA A 43 7.42 -3.53 -4.31
N PHE A 44 7.90 -4.74 -4.65
CA PHE A 44 7.10 -5.75 -5.34
C PHE A 44 5.93 -6.25 -4.49
N LEU A 45 6.14 -6.52 -3.20
CA LEU A 45 5.07 -6.92 -2.29
C LEU A 45 4.01 -5.82 -2.14
N SER A 46 4.41 -4.54 -2.17
CA SER A 46 3.48 -3.41 -2.07
C SER A 46 2.48 -3.36 -3.24
N VAL A 47 2.83 -3.95 -4.39
CA VAL A 47 1.99 -4.03 -5.61
C VAL A 47 1.67 -5.47 -6.02
N ASN A 48 1.83 -6.45 -5.13
CA ASN A 48 1.70 -7.85 -5.52
C ASN A 48 0.30 -8.18 -6.07
N ILE A 49 0.30 -9.04 -7.08
CA ILE A 49 -0.92 -9.43 -7.80
C ILE A 49 -1.87 -10.25 -6.92
N VAL A 50 -1.33 -11.04 -5.98
CA VAL A 50 -2.13 -12.04 -5.24
C VAL A 50 -3.03 -11.41 -4.20
N THR A 51 -2.52 -10.47 -3.40
CA THR A 51 -3.35 -9.78 -2.39
C THR A 51 -4.10 -8.62 -3.00
N LEU A 52 -3.38 -7.63 -3.51
CA LEU A 52 -3.97 -6.37 -3.92
C LEU A 52 -4.49 -6.42 -5.36
N GLY A 53 -3.74 -7.04 -6.28
CA GLY A 53 -4.15 -7.13 -7.68
C GLY A 53 -5.42 -7.93 -7.87
N PHE A 54 -5.53 -9.12 -7.28
CA PHE A 54 -6.76 -9.92 -7.35
C PHE A 54 -7.92 -9.25 -6.60
N TYR A 55 -7.65 -8.59 -5.48
CA TYR A 55 -8.68 -7.84 -4.77
C TYR A 55 -9.24 -6.71 -5.63
N ILE A 56 -8.39 -5.92 -6.25
CA ILE A 56 -8.81 -4.85 -7.17
C ILE A 56 -9.52 -5.41 -8.41
N TRP A 57 -9.09 -6.59 -8.90
CA TRP A 57 -9.73 -7.21 -10.04
C TRP A 57 -11.22 -7.57 -9.80
N THR A 58 -11.61 -7.83 -8.56
CA THR A 58 -13.04 -8.04 -8.23
C THR A 58 -13.90 -6.82 -8.54
N PHE A 59 -13.33 -5.62 -8.42
CA PHE A 59 -14.03 -4.35 -8.67
C PHE A 59 -14.22 -4.02 -10.16
N ASN A 60 -13.61 -4.76 -11.09
CA ASN A 60 -13.89 -4.62 -12.52
C ASN A 60 -15.36 -4.86 -12.83
N ALA A 61 -16.06 -5.60 -11.96
CA ALA A 61 -17.52 -5.81 -12.04
C ALA A 61 -18.34 -4.51 -12.07
N PHE A 62 -17.80 -3.41 -11.51
CA PHE A 62 -18.45 -2.09 -11.51
C PHE A 62 -18.24 -1.29 -12.81
N ILE A 63 -17.28 -1.69 -13.66
CA ILE A 63 -17.04 -1.06 -14.97
C ILE A 63 -17.00 -2.16 -16.03
N PRO A 64 -18.15 -2.78 -16.34
CA PRO A 64 -18.25 -4.05 -17.05
C PRO A 64 -17.78 -3.97 -18.51
N GLN A 65 -17.64 -2.78 -19.09
CA GLN A 65 -17.18 -2.57 -20.47
C GLN A 65 -15.68 -2.21 -20.54
N GLY A 66 -14.99 -2.10 -19.40
CA GLY A 66 -13.56 -1.81 -19.34
C GLY A 66 -12.70 -3.07 -19.43
N SER A 67 -11.55 -2.97 -20.10
CA SER A 67 -10.53 -4.02 -20.12
C SER A 67 -9.50 -3.79 -19.01
N PRO A 68 -9.35 -4.70 -18.04
CA PRO A 68 -8.32 -4.58 -17.01
C PRO A 68 -6.90 -4.70 -17.61
N ILE A 69 -6.74 -5.44 -18.70
CA ILE A 69 -5.45 -5.53 -19.43
C ILE A 69 -5.06 -4.16 -19.99
N LEU A 70 -5.96 -3.53 -20.73
CA LEU A 70 -5.70 -2.21 -21.33
C LEU A 70 -5.47 -1.14 -20.25
N ALA A 71 -6.27 -1.15 -19.19
CA ALA A 71 -6.08 -0.25 -18.05
C ALA A 71 -4.72 -0.46 -17.36
N THR A 72 -4.26 -1.72 -17.23
CA THR A 72 -2.92 -2.03 -16.68
C THR A 72 -1.81 -1.47 -17.57
N LEU A 73 -1.91 -1.59 -18.90
CA LEU A 73 -0.92 -1.02 -19.82
C LEU A 73 -0.86 0.51 -19.74
N ILE A 74 -2.02 1.17 -19.63
CA ILE A 74 -2.08 2.63 -19.38
C ILE A 74 -1.40 2.97 -18.06
N ALA A 75 -1.68 2.19 -17.00
CA ALA A 75 -1.10 2.40 -15.68
C ALA A 75 0.43 2.25 -15.69
N VAL A 76 0.99 1.26 -16.38
CA VAL A 76 2.45 1.07 -16.49
C VAL A 76 3.11 2.32 -17.04
N VAL A 77 2.59 2.87 -18.15
CA VAL A 77 3.17 4.09 -18.75
C VAL A 77 3.14 5.27 -17.77
N ALA A 78 2.01 5.49 -17.09
CA ALA A 78 1.87 6.57 -16.12
C ALA A 78 2.82 6.40 -14.92
N LEU A 79 2.94 5.18 -14.40
CA LEU A 79 3.71 4.89 -13.19
C LEU A 79 5.22 4.79 -13.43
N THR A 80 5.66 4.54 -14.68
CA THR A 80 7.08 4.72 -15.05
C THR A 80 7.52 6.17 -14.82
N LEU A 81 6.66 7.16 -15.10
CA LEU A 81 6.92 8.57 -14.79
C LEU A 81 7.00 8.82 -13.28
N GLN A 82 6.08 8.22 -12.50
CA GLN A 82 6.12 8.26 -11.03
C GLN A 82 7.44 7.69 -10.51
N ASN A 83 7.83 6.51 -10.98
CA ASN A 83 9.04 5.83 -10.52
C ASN A 83 10.30 6.67 -10.78
N LEU A 84 10.35 7.40 -11.91
CA LEU A 84 11.46 8.31 -12.20
C LEU A 84 11.47 9.53 -11.27
N VAL A 85 10.30 10.13 -10.99
CA VAL A 85 10.14 11.22 -10.02
C VAL A 85 10.66 10.81 -8.65
N TYR A 86 10.20 9.67 -8.14
CA TYR A 86 10.60 9.19 -6.82
C TYR A 86 12.06 8.75 -6.75
N ALA A 87 12.57 8.07 -7.77
CA ALA A 87 13.99 7.68 -7.83
C ALA A 87 14.91 8.91 -7.80
N THR A 88 14.51 10.00 -8.46
CA THR A 88 15.26 11.27 -8.45
C THR A 88 15.29 11.88 -7.04
N LEU A 89 14.15 11.95 -6.36
CA LEU A 89 14.06 12.53 -5.02
C LEU A 89 14.75 11.66 -3.97
N VAL A 90 14.55 10.34 -4.01
CA VAL A 90 15.24 9.39 -3.14
C VAL A 90 16.76 9.56 -3.25
N ALA A 91 17.29 9.54 -4.47
CA ALA A 91 18.73 9.63 -4.67
C ALA A 91 19.33 10.98 -4.26
N SER A 92 18.56 12.07 -4.36
CA SER A 92 19.00 13.40 -3.95
C SER A 92 18.91 13.63 -2.45
N MET A 93 17.90 13.04 -1.81
CA MET A 93 17.62 13.17 -0.38
C MET A 93 17.19 11.81 0.19
N PRO A 94 18.12 10.85 0.34
CA PRO A 94 17.83 9.50 0.86
C PRO A 94 17.63 9.54 2.37
N ARG A 95 16.47 10.03 2.80
CA ARG A 95 16.13 10.24 4.20
C ARG A 95 14.87 9.46 4.59
N VAL A 96 14.79 9.13 5.87
CA VAL A 96 13.58 8.56 6.46
C VAL A 96 12.45 9.58 6.43
N GLY A 97 11.23 9.16 6.08
CA GLY A 97 10.05 10.00 5.98
C GLY A 97 9.65 10.41 4.56
N GLY A 98 10.48 10.15 3.54
CA GLY A 98 10.16 10.25 2.11
C GLY A 98 9.37 11.49 1.73
N ASP A 99 8.11 11.32 1.33
CA ASP A 99 7.21 12.40 0.85
C ASP A 99 7.18 13.62 1.77
N TYR A 100 7.08 13.40 3.09
CA TYR A 100 7.09 14.49 4.06
C TYR A 100 8.39 15.30 3.98
N VAL A 101 9.53 14.61 3.95
CA VAL A 101 10.84 15.27 3.91
C VAL A 101 11.01 16.06 2.62
N TRP A 102 10.67 15.49 1.48
CA TRP A 102 10.82 16.17 0.19
C TRP A 102 9.89 17.37 0.06
N GLN A 103 8.62 17.20 0.41
CA GLN A 103 7.63 18.27 0.34
C GLN A 103 7.95 19.41 1.32
N SER A 104 8.38 19.09 2.55
CA SER A 104 8.72 20.12 3.53
C SER A 104 9.96 20.92 3.15
N ARG A 105 10.95 20.32 2.48
CA ARG A 105 12.19 20.96 2.06
C ARG A 105 12.11 21.65 0.69
N LEU A 106 11.20 21.24 -0.17
CA LEU A 106 11.05 21.77 -1.53
C LEU A 106 9.84 22.72 -1.67
N LEU A 107 8.78 22.54 -0.89
CA LEU A 107 7.61 23.43 -0.87
C LEU A 107 7.64 24.34 0.35
N SER A 108 7.29 23.81 1.52
CA SER A 108 7.44 24.40 2.85
C SER A 108 7.06 23.39 3.93
N GLY A 109 7.42 23.64 5.20
CA GLY A 109 7.05 22.78 6.33
C GLY A 109 5.53 22.57 6.43
N PHE A 110 4.74 23.63 6.22
CA PHE A 110 3.28 23.53 6.21
C PHE A 110 2.78 22.58 5.11
N TRP A 111 3.18 22.78 3.86
CA TRP A 111 2.74 21.93 2.75
C TRP A 111 3.24 20.50 2.89
N GLY A 112 4.46 20.31 3.39
CA GLY A 112 5.01 18.99 3.67
C GLY A 112 4.15 18.19 4.66
N PHE A 113 3.75 18.82 5.76
CA PHE A 113 2.89 18.18 6.75
C PHE A 113 1.45 18.03 6.26
N PHE A 114 0.86 19.11 5.73
CA PHE A 114 -0.53 19.17 5.28
C PHE A 114 -0.86 18.13 4.19
N LEU A 115 0.05 17.94 3.22
CA LEU A 115 -0.17 17.01 2.11
C LEU A 115 0.20 15.56 2.45
N SER A 116 1.21 15.35 3.31
CA SER A 116 1.71 14.00 3.60
C SER A 116 1.02 13.32 4.79
N TRP A 117 0.69 14.07 5.85
CA TRP A 117 0.17 13.49 7.08
C TRP A 117 -1.19 12.78 6.90
N PRO A 118 -2.20 13.36 6.21
CA PRO A 118 -3.46 12.66 5.97
C PRO A 118 -3.26 11.33 5.24
N GLY A 119 -2.45 11.30 4.18
CA GLY A 119 -2.21 10.09 3.38
C GLY A 119 -1.38 9.03 4.12
N TRP A 120 -0.34 9.42 4.86
CA TRP A 120 0.55 8.46 5.51
C TRP A 120 0.13 8.04 6.92
N VAL A 121 -0.73 8.80 7.59
CA VAL A 121 -1.11 8.49 8.98
C VAL A 121 -2.60 8.26 9.10
N PHE A 122 -3.44 9.27 8.86
CA PHE A 122 -4.87 9.17 9.13
C PHE A 122 -5.56 8.09 8.29
N ILE A 123 -5.21 7.99 7.02
CA ILE A 123 -5.81 7.01 6.10
C ILE A 123 -5.37 5.59 6.44
N LEU A 124 -4.13 5.40 6.85
CA LEU A 124 -3.64 4.05 7.14
C LEU A 124 -4.22 3.47 8.43
N TRP A 125 -4.68 4.31 9.35
CA TRP A 125 -5.54 3.82 10.45
C TRP A 125 -6.84 3.20 9.94
N LEU A 126 -7.40 3.75 8.84
CA LEU A 126 -8.64 3.26 8.22
C LEU A 126 -8.42 2.10 7.26
N TRP A 127 -7.19 1.82 6.87
CA TRP A 127 -6.87 0.69 5.99
C TRP A 127 -6.76 -0.65 6.72
N VAL A 128 -6.55 -0.66 8.02
CA VAL A 128 -6.49 -1.91 8.80
C VAL A 128 -7.74 -2.78 8.63
N PRO A 129 -8.98 -2.24 8.68
CA PRO A 129 -10.18 -3.00 8.35
C PRO A 129 -10.18 -3.60 6.94
N ILE A 130 -9.63 -2.88 5.95
CA ILE A 130 -9.49 -3.38 4.57
C ILE A 130 -8.50 -4.54 4.52
N TYR A 131 -7.37 -4.45 5.22
CA TYR A 131 -6.41 -5.55 5.35
C TYR A 131 -7.05 -6.77 6.02
N GLY A 132 -7.84 -6.57 7.07
CA GLY A 132 -8.61 -7.65 7.71
C GLY A 132 -9.61 -8.29 6.75
N SER A 133 -10.29 -7.50 5.95
CA SER A 133 -11.21 -8.01 4.92
C SER A 133 -10.48 -8.81 3.84
N ILE A 134 -9.29 -8.36 3.41
CA ILE A 134 -8.47 -9.12 2.46
C ILE A 134 -7.94 -10.42 3.08
N LEU A 135 -7.54 -10.42 4.36
CA LEU A 135 -7.14 -11.64 5.07
C LEU A 135 -8.29 -12.65 5.12
N SER A 136 -9.48 -12.17 5.46
CA SER A 136 -10.69 -13.00 5.48
C SER A 136 -10.99 -13.58 4.10
N TRP A 137 -11.03 -12.73 3.07
CA TRP A 137 -11.36 -13.11 1.70
C TRP A 137 -10.33 -14.04 1.05
N LEU A 138 -9.03 -13.74 1.21
CA LEU A 138 -7.96 -14.46 0.50
C LEU A 138 -7.52 -15.74 1.22
N VAL A 139 -7.59 -15.78 2.56
CA VAL A 139 -6.97 -16.84 3.38
C VAL A 139 -7.97 -17.53 4.30
N LEU A 140 -8.56 -16.80 5.26
CA LEU A 140 -9.32 -17.43 6.34
C LEU A 140 -10.61 -18.10 5.84
N GLY A 141 -11.38 -17.41 5.00
CA GLY A 141 -12.59 -17.95 4.39
C GLY A 141 -12.30 -19.13 3.47
N PRO A 142 -11.43 -18.98 2.45
CA PRO A 142 -11.06 -20.06 1.56
C PRO A 142 -10.53 -21.31 2.28
N VAL A 143 -9.55 -21.14 3.18
CA VAL A 143 -8.99 -22.29 3.92
C VAL A 143 -10.08 -22.97 4.73
N SER A 144 -10.93 -22.21 5.44
CA SER A 144 -12.02 -22.81 6.21
C SER A 144 -12.97 -23.64 5.33
N ALA A 145 -13.43 -23.08 4.20
CA ALA A 145 -14.34 -23.77 3.29
C ALA A 145 -13.73 -25.02 2.66
N LEU A 146 -12.46 -24.94 2.20
CA LEU A 146 -11.76 -26.06 1.56
C LEU A 146 -11.55 -27.25 2.52
N PHE A 147 -11.43 -26.99 3.82
CA PHE A 147 -11.38 -28.05 4.86
C PHE A 147 -12.76 -28.51 5.32
N GLY A 148 -13.85 -28.03 4.73
CA GLY A 148 -15.22 -28.44 5.04
C GLY A 148 -15.91 -27.61 6.15
N PHE A 149 -15.25 -26.57 6.67
CA PHE A 149 -15.82 -25.69 7.70
C PHE A 149 -16.53 -24.49 7.08
N VAL A 150 -17.60 -24.73 6.34
CA VAL A 150 -18.35 -23.68 5.61
C VAL A 150 -18.93 -22.62 6.54
N GLU A 151 -19.46 -23.00 7.70
CA GLU A 151 -19.95 -22.08 8.71
C GLU A 151 -18.84 -21.13 9.23
N LEU A 152 -17.64 -21.65 9.40
CA LEU A 152 -16.48 -20.84 9.77
C LEU A 152 -16.07 -19.90 8.63
N ALA A 153 -16.16 -20.33 7.37
CA ALA A 153 -15.92 -19.48 6.22
C ALA A 153 -16.93 -18.31 6.17
N ASN A 154 -18.19 -18.58 6.46
CA ASN A 154 -19.24 -17.57 6.55
C ASN A 154 -19.05 -16.63 7.74
N PHE A 155 -18.59 -17.16 8.90
CA PHE A 155 -18.23 -16.34 10.05
C PHE A 155 -17.18 -15.29 9.70
N TRP A 156 -16.11 -15.65 8.97
CA TRP A 156 -15.08 -14.71 8.54
C TRP A 156 -15.61 -13.58 7.65
N ASN A 157 -16.77 -13.76 7.04
CA ASN A 157 -17.45 -12.72 6.23
C ASN A 157 -18.44 -11.87 7.03
N SER A 158 -18.69 -12.20 8.30
CA SER A 158 -19.53 -11.40 9.21
C SER A 158 -18.76 -10.18 9.76
N SER A 159 -19.48 -9.15 10.24
CA SER A 159 -18.85 -7.97 10.87
C SER A 159 -17.90 -8.35 12.02
N LEU A 160 -18.30 -9.34 12.85
CA LEU A 160 -17.44 -9.84 13.94
C LEU A 160 -16.21 -10.59 13.39
N GLY A 161 -16.39 -11.45 12.39
CA GLY A 161 -15.27 -12.17 11.76
C GLY A 161 -14.28 -11.21 11.09
N LEU A 162 -14.76 -10.20 10.39
CA LEU A 162 -13.94 -9.15 9.77
C LEU A 162 -13.22 -8.29 10.83
N PHE A 163 -13.87 -7.99 11.94
CA PHE A 163 -13.22 -7.33 13.09
C PHE A 163 -12.10 -8.20 13.67
N VAL A 164 -12.37 -9.47 13.94
CA VAL A 164 -11.36 -10.42 14.47
C VAL A 164 -10.19 -10.56 13.52
N SER A 165 -10.43 -10.72 12.22
CA SER A 165 -9.36 -10.79 11.20
C SER A 165 -8.52 -9.51 11.17
N SER A 166 -9.15 -8.34 11.33
CA SER A 166 -8.43 -7.06 11.42
C SER A 166 -7.56 -6.97 12.69
N MET A 167 -8.03 -7.50 13.83
CA MET A 167 -7.22 -7.56 15.06
C MET A 167 -6.04 -8.52 14.91
N ILE A 168 -6.21 -9.63 14.17
CA ILE A 168 -5.08 -10.52 13.80
C ILE A 168 -4.04 -9.73 13.01
N VAL A 169 -4.46 -8.91 12.04
CA VAL A 169 -3.55 -8.04 11.28
C VAL A 169 -2.83 -7.05 12.19
N VAL A 170 -3.54 -6.33 13.07
CA VAL A 170 -2.92 -5.38 14.02
C VAL A 170 -1.86 -6.07 14.85
N ALA A 171 -2.21 -7.21 15.47
CA ALA A 171 -1.29 -7.95 16.34
C ALA A 171 -0.06 -8.47 15.59
N PHE A 172 -0.27 -9.07 14.41
CA PHE A 172 0.83 -9.58 13.58
C PHE A 172 1.74 -8.44 13.12
N VAL A 173 1.18 -7.36 12.56
CA VAL A 173 1.96 -6.23 12.03
C VAL A 173 2.67 -5.48 13.15
N PHE A 174 2.04 -5.31 14.32
CA PHE A 174 2.71 -4.71 15.47
C PHE A 174 3.98 -5.47 15.86
N VAL A 175 3.89 -6.79 16.00
CA VAL A 175 5.06 -7.63 16.30
C VAL A 175 6.07 -7.57 15.15
N TYR A 176 5.61 -7.74 13.93
CA TYR A 176 6.43 -7.82 12.72
C TYR A 176 7.29 -6.56 12.52
N VAL A 177 6.70 -5.37 12.66
CA VAL A 177 7.40 -4.08 12.52
C VAL A 177 8.28 -3.78 13.73
N SER A 178 7.89 -4.22 14.94
CA SER A 178 8.66 -4.00 16.17
C SER A 178 9.98 -4.78 16.22
N LEU A 179 10.13 -5.83 15.42
CA LEU A 179 11.36 -6.61 15.32
C LEU A 179 12.51 -5.91 14.57
N GLY A 180 12.26 -4.72 14.00
CA GLY A 180 13.24 -3.92 13.29
C GLY A 180 13.54 -4.40 11.87
N MET A 181 14.25 -3.55 11.11
CA MET A 181 14.44 -3.71 9.66
C MET A 181 15.07 -5.05 9.26
N LYS A 182 16.05 -5.52 10.01
CA LYS A 182 16.78 -6.77 9.71
C LYS A 182 15.86 -8.01 9.81
N TRP A 183 15.06 -8.11 10.87
CA TRP A 183 14.15 -9.24 11.03
C TRP A 183 12.93 -9.11 10.13
N TYR A 184 12.46 -7.88 9.92
CA TYR A 184 11.42 -7.61 8.95
C TYR A 184 11.81 -8.15 7.56
N ALA A 185 13.00 -7.81 7.05
CA ALA A 185 13.48 -8.31 5.75
C ALA A 185 13.51 -9.84 5.69
N ARG A 186 14.04 -10.51 6.72
CA ARG A 186 14.13 -11.98 6.75
C ARG A 186 12.76 -12.67 6.74
N ILE A 187 11.82 -12.18 7.57
CA ILE A 187 10.46 -12.72 7.63
C ILE A 187 9.74 -12.45 6.32
N GLN A 188 9.87 -11.24 5.77
CA GLN A 188 9.32 -10.86 4.48
C GLN A 188 9.80 -11.78 3.36
N GLN A 189 11.11 -12.05 3.28
CA GLN A 189 11.68 -12.95 2.28
C GLN A 189 11.15 -14.39 2.44
N ALA A 190 11.13 -14.92 3.67
CA ALA A 190 10.62 -16.27 3.92
C ALA A 190 9.14 -16.40 3.49
N LEU A 191 8.30 -15.46 3.88
CA LEU A 191 6.89 -15.44 3.52
C LEU A 191 6.68 -15.23 2.02
N PHE A 192 7.51 -14.40 1.38
CA PHE A 192 7.52 -14.19 -0.07
C PHE A 192 7.77 -15.51 -0.82
N TYR A 193 8.81 -16.27 -0.46
CA TYR A 193 9.10 -17.56 -1.12
C TYR A 193 8.03 -18.61 -0.85
N VAL A 194 7.44 -18.65 0.34
CA VAL A 194 6.27 -19.47 0.65
C VAL A 194 5.11 -19.11 -0.27
N GLY A 195 4.84 -17.82 -0.43
CA GLY A 195 3.82 -17.32 -1.34
C GLY A 195 4.09 -17.67 -2.81
N VAL A 196 5.34 -17.53 -3.26
CA VAL A 196 5.76 -17.90 -4.63
C VAL A 196 5.49 -19.38 -4.90
N LEU A 197 5.79 -20.28 -3.95
CA LEU A 197 5.46 -21.69 -4.09
C LEU A 197 3.95 -21.92 -4.24
N GLY A 198 3.13 -21.22 -3.44
CA GLY A 198 1.67 -21.25 -3.57
C GLY A 198 1.20 -20.78 -4.95
N LEU A 199 1.80 -19.71 -5.48
CA LEU A 199 1.47 -19.17 -6.80
C LEU A 199 1.86 -20.12 -7.93
N LEU A 200 2.98 -20.81 -7.82
CA LEU A 200 3.36 -21.83 -8.81
C LEU A 200 2.36 -22.99 -8.86
N ILE A 201 1.88 -23.46 -7.70
CA ILE A 201 0.83 -24.48 -7.64
C ILE A 201 -0.48 -23.95 -8.22
N PHE A 202 -0.85 -22.68 -7.91
CA PHE A 202 -2.01 -21.99 -8.47
C PHE A 202 -1.97 -21.96 -10.01
N ILE A 203 -0.85 -21.54 -10.59
CA ILE A 203 -0.63 -21.50 -12.04
C ILE A 203 -0.74 -22.91 -12.63
N GLY A 204 -0.07 -23.90 -12.02
CA GLY A 204 -0.12 -25.30 -12.45
C GLY A 204 -1.54 -25.86 -12.47
N GLY A 205 -2.33 -25.56 -11.45
CA GLY A 205 -3.75 -25.95 -11.37
C GLY A 205 -4.59 -25.33 -12.49
N LEU A 206 -4.43 -24.05 -12.77
CA LEU A 206 -5.15 -23.39 -13.85
C LEU A 206 -4.75 -23.91 -15.25
N LEU A 207 -3.46 -24.17 -15.48
CA LEU A 207 -2.97 -24.69 -16.76
C LEU A 207 -3.53 -26.08 -17.11
N THR A 208 -3.94 -26.86 -16.12
CA THR A 208 -4.49 -28.19 -16.30
C THR A 208 -6.03 -28.25 -16.32
N THR A 209 -6.69 -27.10 -16.20
CA THR A 209 -8.15 -27.00 -16.12
C THR A 209 -8.74 -26.35 -17.37
N SER A 210 -9.77 -26.95 -17.94
CA SER A 210 -10.60 -26.35 -18.99
C SER A 210 -11.89 -25.74 -18.41
N PRO A 211 -12.56 -24.81 -19.12
CA PRO A 211 -13.81 -24.20 -18.64
C PRO A 211 -14.92 -25.21 -18.33
N SER A 212 -15.05 -26.27 -19.13
CA SER A 212 -16.06 -27.31 -18.90
C SER A 212 -15.74 -28.16 -17.67
N GLN A 213 -14.46 -28.48 -17.45
CA GLN A 213 -14.01 -29.16 -16.23
C GLN A 213 -14.25 -28.29 -15.01
N PHE A 214 -13.91 -26.99 -15.08
CA PHE A 214 -14.17 -26.06 -13.99
C PHE A 214 -15.66 -25.95 -13.68
N GLN A 215 -16.53 -25.80 -14.69
CA GLN A 215 -17.98 -25.73 -14.51
C GLN A 215 -18.51 -26.96 -13.76
N THR A 216 -18.08 -28.16 -14.15
CA THR A 216 -18.47 -29.41 -13.48
C THR A 216 -17.95 -29.45 -12.04
N ALA A 217 -16.68 -29.13 -11.84
CA ALA A 217 -16.06 -29.11 -10.51
C ALA A 217 -16.71 -28.08 -9.59
N PHE A 218 -17.05 -26.89 -10.13
CA PHE A 218 -17.74 -25.84 -9.37
C PHE A 218 -19.11 -26.30 -8.90
N ASN A 219 -19.96 -26.84 -9.78
CA ASN A 219 -21.28 -27.31 -9.41
C ASN A 219 -21.21 -28.43 -8.37
N THR A 220 -20.32 -29.41 -8.58
CA THR A 220 -20.11 -30.52 -7.63
C THR A 220 -19.66 -30.00 -6.26
N GLN A 221 -18.79 -28.97 -6.24
CA GLN A 221 -18.30 -28.40 -4.98
C GLN A 221 -19.39 -27.59 -4.26
N MET A 222 -20.25 -26.88 -5.00
CA MET A 222 -21.41 -26.17 -4.43
C MET A 222 -22.36 -27.15 -3.75
N ASP A 223 -22.67 -28.29 -4.40
CA ASP A 223 -23.48 -29.36 -3.80
C ASP A 223 -22.83 -29.90 -2.51
N ALA A 224 -21.53 -30.17 -2.54
CA ALA A 224 -20.75 -30.66 -1.39
C ALA A 224 -20.72 -29.68 -0.21
N TRP A 225 -20.83 -28.38 -0.47
CA TRP A 225 -20.90 -27.34 0.56
C TRP A 225 -22.34 -27.01 1.01
N GLY A 226 -23.34 -27.75 0.52
CA GLY A 226 -24.75 -27.49 0.82
C GLY A 226 -25.32 -26.24 0.13
N MET A 227 -24.66 -25.77 -0.93
CA MET A 227 -25.04 -24.59 -1.72
C MET A 227 -25.65 -24.99 -3.09
N ALA A 228 -26.44 -26.06 -3.12
CA ALA A 228 -27.00 -26.65 -4.33
C ALA A 228 -27.81 -25.70 -5.24
N GLY A 229 -28.33 -24.58 -4.68
CA GLY A 229 -28.96 -23.52 -5.46
C GLY A 229 -27.98 -22.63 -6.24
N THR A 230 -26.68 -22.77 -6.01
CA THR A 230 -25.63 -21.96 -6.64
C THR A 230 -24.95 -22.78 -7.73
N SER A 231 -25.15 -22.42 -8.99
CA SER A 231 -24.51 -23.10 -10.12
C SER A 231 -23.76 -22.11 -11.01
N TYR A 232 -22.77 -22.61 -11.77
CA TYR A 232 -21.98 -21.81 -12.69
C TYR A 232 -22.86 -20.98 -13.65
N ASN A 233 -23.78 -21.64 -14.34
CA ASN A 233 -24.68 -20.97 -15.26
C ASN A 233 -25.70 -20.07 -14.53
N GLY A 234 -26.16 -20.48 -13.34
CA GLY A 234 -27.08 -19.69 -12.51
C GLY A 234 -26.48 -18.36 -12.09
N ILE A 235 -25.18 -18.32 -11.75
CA ILE A 235 -24.46 -17.09 -11.42
C ILE A 235 -24.44 -16.13 -12.63
N ILE A 236 -24.12 -16.63 -13.82
CA ILE A 236 -24.09 -15.81 -15.05
C ILE A 236 -25.49 -15.31 -15.40
N GLN A 237 -26.50 -16.17 -15.38
CA GLN A 237 -27.88 -15.83 -15.74
C GLN A 237 -28.56 -14.89 -14.73
N GLY A 238 -28.20 -15.00 -13.45
CA GLY A 238 -28.69 -14.13 -12.37
C GLY A 238 -28.11 -12.73 -12.39
N THR A 239 -27.11 -12.46 -13.23
CA THR A 239 -26.47 -11.15 -13.30
C THR A 239 -27.18 -10.24 -14.30
N SER A 240 -27.56 -9.04 -13.85
CA SER A 240 -28.26 -8.03 -14.67
C SER A 240 -27.37 -7.24 -15.62
N VAL A 241 -26.06 -7.49 -15.59
CA VAL A 241 -25.02 -6.74 -16.34
C VAL A 241 -24.30 -7.65 -17.33
N SER A 242 -24.06 -7.15 -18.54
CA SER A 242 -23.24 -7.83 -19.56
C SER A 242 -21.81 -7.34 -19.49
N PHE A 243 -20.86 -8.27 -19.33
CA PHE A 243 -19.43 -7.99 -19.29
C PHE A 243 -18.81 -8.10 -20.68
N ALA A 244 -17.99 -7.11 -21.04
CA ALA A 244 -17.18 -7.19 -22.23
C ALA A 244 -16.06 -8.23 -22.05
N PRO A 245 -15.52 -8.81 -23.15
CA PRO A 245 -14.38 -9.71 -23.06
C PRO A 245 -13.16 -9.07 -22.39
N LEU A 246 -12.33 -9.87 -21.75
CA LEU A 246 -11.10 -9.43 -21.06
C LEU A 246 -10.22 -8.53 -21.95
N TRP A 247 -10.13 -8.83 -23.26
CA TRP A 247 -9.33 -8.14 -24.28
C TRP A 247 -10.08 -7.01 -25.00
N ASN A 248 -11.17 -6.51 -24.43
CA ASN A 248 -11.94 -5.44 -25.06
C ASN A 248 -11.10 -4.16 -25.21
N LEU A 249 -11.05 -3.61 -26.41
CA LEU A 249 -10.29 -2.37 -26.72
C LEU A 249 -11.13 -1.10 -26.55
N ASN A 250 -12.10 -1.10 -25.65
CA ASN A 250 -12.83 0.11 -25.30
C ASN A 250 -11.97 1.03 -24.42
N TRP A 251 -11.26 1.96 -25.05
CA TRP A 251 -10.36 2.91 -24.39
C TRP A 251 -11.08 3.76 -23.33
N GLY A 252 -12.29 4.26 -23.63
CA GLY A 252 -13.03 5.13 -22.73
C GLY A 252 -13.44 4.41 -21.45
N ALA A 253 -13.99 3.20 -21.56
CA ALA A 253 -14.36 2.38 -20.40
C ALA A 253 -13.11 1.89 -19.63
N SER A 254 -12.05 1.51 -20.34
CA SER A 254 -10.80 1.07 -19.71
C SER A 254 -10.08 2.22 -18.99
N TYR A 255 -10.18 3.45 -19.50
CA TYR A 255 -9.67 4.61 -18.79
C TYR A 255 -10.46 4.91 -17.52
N LYS A 256 -11.75 4.59 -17.47
CA LYS A 256 -12.53 4.65 -16.21
C LYS A 256 -12.09 3.62 -15.17
N LEU A 257 -11.50 2.48 -15.58
CA LEU A 257 -10.85 1.53 -14.68
C LEU A 257 -9.50 2.02 -14.14
N PHE A 258 -8.86 2.96 -14.83
CA PHE A 258 -7.49 3.38 -14.52
C PHE A 258 -7.30 3.84 -13.06
N PRO A 259 -8.17 4.67 -12.44
CA PRO A 259 -8.02 5.03 -11.04
C PRO A 259 -8.04 3.82 -10.09
N MET A 260 -8.83 2.80 -10.42
CA MET A 260 -8.91 1.56 -9.64
C MET A 260 -7.64 0.73 -9.77
N LEU A 261 -7.09 0.62 -10.99
CA LEU A 261 -5.83 -0.06 -11.25
C LEU A 261 -4.65 0.69 -10.62
N LEU A 262 -4.69 2.03 -10.60
CA LEU A 262 -3.70 2.83 -9.86
C LEU A 262 -3.71 2.47 -8.38
N PHE A 263 -4.88 2.27 -7.79
CA PHE A 263 -5.03 1.86 -6.40
C PHE A 263 -4.32 0.53 -6.08
N TRP A 264 -4.12 -0.34 -7.05
CA TRP A 264 -3.31 -1.55 -6.87
C TRP A 264 -1.83 -1.28 -7.14
N ILE A 265 -1.48 -0.64 -8.28
CA ILE A 265 -0.12 -0.75 -8.83
C ILE A 265 0.75 0.50 -8.58
N MET A 266 0.16 1.60 -8.05
CA MET A 266 0.92 2.84 -7.78
C MET A 266 1.87 2.75 -6.56
N TRP A 267 1.81 1.69 -5.80
CA TRP A 267 2.54 1.53 -4.54
C TRP A 267 3.97 1.02 -4.71
N THR A 268 4.51 0.96 -5.93
CA THR A 268 5.94 0.62 -6.17
C THR A 268 6.87 1.49 -5.34
N VAL A 269 6.51 2.75 -5.15
CA VAL A 269 7.25 3.74 -4.38
C VAL A 269 6.92 3.78 -2.89
N TRP A 270 6.11 2.83 -2.39
CA TRP A 270 5.65 2.79 -0.99
C TRP A 270 6.80 2.75 0.02
N GLY A 271 7.90 2.11 -0.35
CA GLY A 271 9.12 2.08 0.45
C GLY A 271 9.92 3.38 0.49
N SER A 272 9.49 4.42 -0.24
CA SER A 272 10.24 5.69 -0.31
C SER A 272 10.49 6.34 1.05
N THR A 273 9.62 6.11 2.02
CA THR A 273 9.77 6.59 3.39
C THR A 273 10.87 5.89 4.19
N LEU A 274 11.39 4.76 3.69
CA LEU A 274 12.37 3.89 4.36
C LEU A 274 13.80 4.07 3.84
N PHE A 275 14.01 4.88 2.79
CA PHE A 275 15.30 4.89 2.10
C PHE A 275 16.46 5.52 2.89
N GLY A 276 16.19 6.16 4.03
CA GLY A 276 17.24 6.46 5.01
C GLY A 276 17.87 5.19 5.61
N GLU A 277 17.14 4.06 5.62
CA GLU A 277 17.58 2.75 6.13
C GLU A 277 18.07 1.79 5.02
N VAL A 278 18.16 2.25 3.75
CA VAL A 278 18.64 1.48 2.59
C VAL A 278 20.06 1.93 2.18
N ARG A 279 20.99 0.97 2.03
CA ARG A 279 22.41 1.26 1.82
C ARG A 279 22.75 2.00 0.54
N GLU A 280 22.03 1.73 -0.55
CA GLU A 280 22.36 2.19 -1.91
C GLU A 280 21.35 3.23 -2.43
N ALA A 281 20.65 3.90 -1.53
CA ALA A 281 19.56 4.83 -1.87
C ALA A 281 20.02 6.07 -2.67
N GLY A 282 21.30 6.44 -2.61
CA GLY A 282 21.84 7.59 -3.35
C GLY A 282 22.01 7.39 -4.86
N GLU A 283 21.68 6.22 -5.41
CA GLU A 283 21.89 5.90 -6.83
C GLU A 283 20.55 5.90 -7.61
N VAL A 284 20.27 6.96 -8.38
CA VAL A 284 19.02 7.09 -9.19
C VAL A 284 18.72 5.84 -10.00
N LYS A 285 19.72 5.30 -10.72
CA LYS A 285 19.54 4.13 -11.58
C LYS A 285 19.09 2.88 -10.81
N LYS A 286 19.67 2.67 -9.62
CA LYS A 286 19.28 1.55 -8.75
C LYS A 286 17.89 1.74 -8.19
N MET A 287 17.56 2.94 -7.72
CA MET A 287 16.23 3.23 -7.17
C MET A 287 15.14 3.15 -8.23
N PHE A 288 15.41 3.69 -9.42
CA PHE A 288 14.50 3.49 -10.56
C PHE A 288 14.34 2.01 -10.89
N GLY A 289 15.42 1.24 -10.92
CA GLY A 289 15.39 -0.22 -11.15
C GLY A 289 14.58 -0.98 -10.09
N VAL A 290 14.63 -0.58 -8.83
CA VAL A 290 13.82 -1.15 -7.73
C VAL A 290 12.33 -0.91 -7.98
N PHE A 291 11.94 0.33 -8.25
CA PHE A 291 10.53 0.70 -8.45
C PHE A 291 9.99 0.16 -9.77
N GLU A 292 10.73 0.33 -10.86
CA GLU A 292 10.32 -0.10 -12.19
C GLU A 292 10.29 -1.62 -12.30
N GLY A 293 11.25 -2.30 -11.71
CA GLY A 293 11.27 -3.76 -11.64
C GLY A 293 10.05 -4.33 -10.92
N ALA A 294 9.63 -3.71 -9.81
CA ALA A 294 8.40 -4.08 -9.11
C ALA A 294 7.15 -3.83 -9.97
N LEU A 295 7.08 -2.68 -10.65
CA LEU A 295 5.99 -2.33 -11.56
C LEU A 295 5.85 -3.35 -12.70
N LEU A 296 6.93 -3.59 -13.42
CA LEU A 296 6.94 -4.47 -14.58
C LEU A 296 6.69 -5.94 -14.19
N ALA A 297 7.21 -6.39 -13.03
CA ALA A 297 6.94 -7.72 -12.52
C ALA A 297 5.45 -7.91 -12.16
N ALA A 298 4.85 -6.94 -11.45
CA ALA A 298 3.44 -7.01 -11.08
C ALA A 298 2.52 -6.94 -12.31
N ALA A 299 2.76 -5.99 -13.22
CA ALA A 299 2.00 -5.85 -14.45
C ALA A 299 2.18 -7.06 -15.40
N GLY A 300 3.40 -7.56 -15.54
CA GLY A 300 3.71 -8.75 -16.33
C GLY A 300 2.98 -9.98 -15.80
N LEU A 301 2.97 -10.20 -14.49
CA LEU A 301 2.18 -11.26 -13.87
C LEU A 301 0.69 -11.09 -14.12
N ALA A 302 0.15 -9.88 -14.06
CA ALA A 302 -1.27 -9.63 -14.36
C ALA A 302 -1.64 -9.96 -15.80
N ILE A 303 -0.80 -9.55 -16.76
CA ILE A 303 -1.00 -9.83 -18.19
C ILE A 303 -0.95 -11.35 -18.48
N VAL A 304 -0.29 -12.13 -17.64
CA VAL A 304 -0.26 -13.60 -17.76
C VAL A 304 -1.39 -14.26 -16.97
N LEU A 305 -1.58 -13.85 -15.71
CA LEU A 305 -2.49 -14.54 -14.80
C LEU A 305 -3.97 -14.31 -15.12
N TRP A 306 -4.35 -13.09 -15.54
CA TRP A 306 -5.74 -12.83 -15.87
C TRP A 306 -6.24 -13.60 -17.10
N PRO A 307 -5.51 -13.63 -18.24
CA PRO A 307 -5.88 -14.50 -19.35
C PRO A 307 -5.84 -15.99 -19.02
N LEU A 308 -4.87 -16.44 -18.20
CA LEU A 308 -4.83 -17.82 -17.74
C LEU A 308 -6.06 -18.18 -16.90
N PHE A 309 -6.45 -17.28 -16.02
CA PHE A 309 -7.65 -17.43 -15.20
C PHE A 309 -8.93 -17.41 -16.06
N ASP A 310 -9.00 -16.53 -17.05
CA ASP A 310 -10.10 -16.51 -18.03
C ASP A 310 -10.18 -17.83 -18.81
N ALA A 311 -9.06 -18.33 -19.30
CA ALA A 311 -8.99 -19.59 -20.06
C ALA A 311 -9.42 -20.81 -19.24
N ALA A 312 -9.18 -20.83 -17.93
CA ALA A 312 -9.54 -21.95 -17.04
C ALA A 312 -10.95 -21.83 -16.47
N VAL A 313 -11.39 -20.62 -16.12
CA VAL A 313 -12.58 -20.35 -15.30
C VAL A 313 -13.67 -19.60 -16.08
N GLY A 314 -13.28 -18.71 -16.97
CA GLY A 314 -14.15 -17.80 -17.71
C GLY A 314 -14.28 -16.44 -17.04
N TYR A 315 -13.89 -15.39 -17.76
CA TYR A 315 -13.93 -14.00 -17.28
C TYR A 315 -15.35 -13.57 -16.90
N THR A 316 -16.34 -13.87 -17.77
CA THR A 316 -17.76 -13.51 -17.53
C THR A 316 -18.28 -14.14 -16.23
N PHE A 317 -17.98 -15.40 -15.98
CA PHE A 317 -18.38 -16.06 -14.73
C PHE A 317 -17.76 -15.39 -13.52
N TYR A 318 -16.45 -15.11 -13.58
CA TYR A 318 -15.74 -14.51 -12.46
C TYR A 318 -16.26 -13.11 -12.14
N GLN A 319 -16.53 -12.31 -13.15
CA GLN A 319 -17.10 -10.97 -12.95
C GLN A 319 -18.57 -11.02 -12.48
N ALA A 320 -19.36 -11.95 -12.98
CA ALA A 320 -20.72 -12.17 -12.51
C ALA A 320 -20.75 -12.58 -11.03
N LEU A 321 -19.85 -13.47 -10.60
CA LEU A 321 -19.73 -13.89 -9.21
C LEU A 321 -19.41 -12.70 -8.29
N ASN A 322 -18.46 -11.87 -8.68
CA ASN A 322 -18.09 -10.67 -7.92
C ASN A 322 -19.22 -9.63 -7.91
N TYR A 323 -19.86 -9.38 -9.05
CA TYR A 323 -21.00 -8.46 -9.14
C TYR A 323 -22.15 -8.90 -8.21
N ASN A 324 -22.52 -10.20 -8.26
CA ASN A 324 -23.60 -10.75 -7.43
C ASN A 324 -23.27 -10.63 -5.92
N TYR A 325 -22.01 -10.74 -5.53
CA TYR A 325 -21.59 -10.44 -4.17
C TYR A 325 -21.83 -8.96 -3.82
N PHE A 326 -21.35 -8.03 -4.64
CA PHE A 326 -21.44 -6.60 -4.35
C PHE A 326 -22.86 -6.04 -4.34
N VAL A 327 -23.77 -6.61 -5.15
CA VAL A 327 -25.18 -6.19 -5.15
C VAL A 327 -26.04 -6.95 -4.13
N GLY A 328 -25.44 -7.80 -3.31
CA GLY A 328 -26.15 -8.55 -2.28
C GLY A 328 -27.04 -9.69 -2.80
N ALA A 329 -26.73 -10.24 -3.98
CA ALA A 329 -27.49 -11.34 -4.60
C ALA A 329 -27.13 -12.73 -4.03
N GLY A 330 -26.68 -12.82 -2.77
CA GLY A 330 -26.47 -14.07 -2.04
C GLY A 330 -25.10 -14.74 -2.22
N ALA A 331 -24.22 -14.21 -3.09
CA ALA A 331 -22.86 -14.74 -3.24
C ALA A 331 -22.01 -14.43 -2.00
N GLN A 332 -21.19 -15.40 -1.58
CA GLN A 332 -20.26 -15.23 -0.47
C GLN A 332 -18.91 -14.67 -0.95
N GLN A 333 -18.35 -13.71 -0.23
CA GLN A 333 -17.10 -13.06 -0.63
C GLN A 333 -15.94 -14.06 -0.77
N TRP A 334 -15.77 -14.97 0.20
CA TRP A 334 -14.70 -15.97 0.16
C TRP A 334 -14.80 -16.92 -1.05
N LEU A 335 -16.01 -17.10 -1.62
CA LEU A 335 -16.20 -17.92 -2.81
C LEU A 335 -15.55 -17.27 -4.04
N SER A 336 -15.57 -15.94 -4.15
CA SER A 336 -14.93 -15.21 -5.25
C SER A 336 -13.41 -15.07 -5.12
N ALA A 337 -12.81 -15.53 -4.01
CA ALA A 337 -11.36 -15.49 -3.89
C ALA A 337 -10.69 -16.36 -4.95
N PRO A 338 -9.68 -15.86 -5.68
CA PRO A 338 -8.97 -16.66 -6.68
C PRO A 338 -8.40 -17.96 -6.11
N THR A 339 -8.01 -17.97 -4.83
CA THR A 339 -7.57 -19.16 -4.12
C THR A 339 -8.67 -20.23 -4.03
N THR A 340 -9.90 -19.84 -3.70
CA THR A 340 -11.07 -20.75 -3.68
C THR A 340 -11.34 -21.28 -5.08
N ILE A 341 -11.41 -20.38 -6.06
CA ILE A 341 -11.71 -20.74 -7.46
C ILE A 341 -10.66 -21.70 -8.03
N ALA A 342 -9.37 -21.44 -7.83
CA ALA A 342 -8.32 -22.34 -8.28
C ALA A 342 -8.34 -23.68 -7.54
N ALA A 343 -8.66 -23.69 -6.24
CA ALA A 343 -8.77 -24.93 -5.49
C ALA A 343 -9.94 -25.79 -5.96
N ILE A 344 -11.08 -25.18 -6.34
CA ILE A 344 -12.20 -25.89 -6.98
C ILE A 344 -11.77 -26.45 -8.34
N ALA A 345 -11.06 -25.67 -9.16
CA ALA A 345 -10.50 -26.09 -10.44
C ALA A 345 -9.61 -27.35 -10.29
N MET A 346 -8.88 -27.44 -9.19
CA MET A 346 -8.01 -28.58 -8.83
C MET A 346 -8.77 -29.73 -8.12
N GLY A 347 -10.09 -29.68 -8.04
CA GLY A 347 -10.94 -30.71 -7.41
C GLY A 347 -10.85 -30.76 -5.88
N ASN A 348 -10.45 -29.65 -5.23
CA ASN A 348 -10.34 -29.52 -3.76
C ASN A 348 -9.52 -30.63 -3.07
N GLY A 349 -8.51 -31.16 -3.76
CA GLY A 349 -7.58 -32.17 -3.23
C GLY A 349 -6.55 -31.61 -2.25
N VAL A 350 -5.65 -32.45 -1.78
CA VAL A 350 -4.58 -32.07 -0.82
C VAL A 350 -3.71 -30.93 -1.36
N LEU A 351 -3.33 -31.00 -2.66
CA LEU A 351 -2.49 -29.97 -3.30
C LEU A 351 -3.21 -28.61 -3.38
N ALA A 352 -4.53 -28.60 -3.62
CA ALA A 352 -5.35 -27.40 -3.62
C ALA A 352 -5.40 -26.73 -2.22
N LYS A 353 -5.56 -27.53 -1.18
CA LYS A 353 -5.54 -27.06 0.22
C LYS A 353 -4.18 -26.51 0.62
N LEU A 354 -3.10 -27.20 0.22
CA LEU A 354 -1.73 -26.73 0.42
C LEU A 354 -1.51 -25.40 -0.31
N MET A 355 -1.90 -25.26 -1.56
CA MET A 355 -1.84 -24.03 -2.33
C MET A 355 -2.54 -22.87 -1.58
N ALA A 356 -3.76 -23.09 -1.09
CA ALA A 356 -4.52 -22.04 -0.39
C ALA A 356 -3.81 -21.55 0.89
N ILE A 357 -3.20 -22.46 1.65
CA ILE A 357 -2.40 -22.11 2.84
C ILE A 357 -1.15 -21.32 2.44
N LEU A 358 -0.40 -21.79 1.43
CA LEU A 358 0.83 -21.15 0.98
C LEU A 358 0.57 -19.75 0.37
N MET A 359 -0.58 -19.53 -0.26
CA MET A 359 -1.00 -18.22 -0.76
C MET A 359 -1.14 -17.18 0.37
N GLY A 360 -1.37 -17.63 1.61
CA GLY A 360 -1.32 -16.76 2.79
C GLY A 360 0.03 -16.09 2.99
N GLY A 361 1.12 -16.68 2.49
CA GLY A 361 2.45 -16.07 2.50
C GLY A 361 2.50 -14.68 1.85
N TRP A 362 1.78 -14.50 0.74
CA TRP A 362 1.66 -13.19 0.08
C TRP A 362 1.01 -12.14 0.99
N PHE A 363 -0.07 -12.51 1.65
CA PHE A 363 -0.77 -11.61 2.55
C PHE A 363 0.11 -11.19 3.72
N PHE A 364 0.70 -12.14 4.45
CA PHE A 364 1.50 -11.84 5.63
C PHE A 364 2.80 -11.11 5.30
N ALA A 365 3.44 -11.42 4.15
CA ALA A 365 4.60 -10.67 3.67
C ALA A 365 4.27 -9.20 3.36
N TRP A 366 3.08 -8.95 2.77
CA TRP A 366 2.61 -7.63 2.41
C TRP A 366 2.07 -6.82 3.59
N SER A 367 1.41 -7.45 4.56
CA SER A 367 0.62 -6.77 5.59
C SER A 367 1.43 -5.76 6.43
N GLY A 368 2.72 -5.99 6.64
CA GLY A 368 3.60 -5.07 7.36
C GLY A 368 3.72 -3.68 6.72
N THR A 369 3.40 -3.56 5.43
CA THR A 369 3.48 -2.29 4.69
C THR A 369 2.56 -1.22 5.28
N VAL A 370 1.45 -1.60 5.91
CA VAL A 370 0.47 -0.65 6.48
C VAL A 370 1.04 0.18 7.63
N PHE A 371 1.96 -0.37 8.44
CA PHE A 371 2.57 0.37 9.55
C PHE A 371 4.02 0.80 9.28
N LEU A 372 4.79 -0.03 8.58
CA LEU A 372 6.23 0.22 8.46
C LEU A 372 6.53 1.59 7.84
N SER A 373 5.94 1.89 6.68
CA SER A 373 6.16 3.17 5.99
C SER A 373 5.63 4.37 6.79
N SER A 374 4.43 4.25 7.38
CA SER A 374 3.81 5.31 8.19
C SER A 374 4.63 5.66 9.42
N THR A 375 5.18 4.65 10.10
CA THR A 375 5.99 4.88 11.31
C THR A 375 7.23 5.70 11.01
N ARG A 376 7.74 5.65 9.78
CA ARG A 376 8.89 6.47 9.35
C ARG A 376 8.50 7.91 9.03
N VAL A 377 7.28 8.13 8.54
CA VAL A 377 6.74 9.50 8.41
C VAL A 377 6.48 10.13 9.78
N ILE A 378 5.88 9.38 10.71
CA ILE A 378 5.69 9.81 12.10
C ILE A 378 7.05 10.11 12.75
N PHE A 379 8.02 9.23 12.59
CA PHE A 379 9.38 9.42 13.10
C PHE A 379 10.00 10.71 12.55
N ALA A 380 9.97 10.92 11.23
CA ALA A 380 10.57 12.10 10.59
C ALA A 380 9.90 13.41 11.03
N THR A 381 8.57 13.42 11.16
CA THR A 381 7.83 14.60 11.65
C THR A 381 8.13 14.91 13.12
N ALA A 382 8.32 13.88 13.95
CA ALA A 382 8.74 14.05 15.35
C ALA A 382 10.20 14.48 15.45
N PHE A 383 11.07 13.96 14.59
CA PHE A 383 12.48 14.36 14.52
C PHE A 383 12.63 15.85 14.14
N ASP A 384 11.77 16.32 13.26
CA ASP A 384 11.64 17.75 12.90
C ASP A 384 10.85 18.58 13.94
N ARG A 385 10.50 18.02 15.10
CA ARG A 385 9.73 18.70 16.16
C ARG A 385 8.33 19.18 15.73
N THR A 386 7.84 18.75 14.58
CA THR A 386 6.50 19.12 14.07
C THR A 386 5.38 18.39 14.83
N ILE A 387 5.71 17.29 15.52
CA ILE A 387 4.87 16.61 16.51
C ILE A 387 5.71 16.29 17.76
N PRO A 388 5.12 15.77 18.86
CA PRO A 388 5.90 15.45 20.06
C PRO A 388 7.09 14.52 19.77
N GLU A 389 8.23 14.86 20.35
CA GLU A 389 9.53 14.23 20.10
C GLU A 389 9.60 12.75 20.53
N VAL A 390 8.75 12.36 21.47
CA VAL A 390 8.64 10.98 21.97
C VAL A 390 8.42 9.94 20.84
N PHE A 391 7.83 10.35 19.72
CA PHE A 391 7.61 9.49 18.55
C PHE A 391 8.86 9.30 17.69
N SER A 392 9.92 10.09 17.89
CA SER A 392 11.22 9.89 17.24
C SER A 392 12.21 9.08 18.09
N GLU A 393 11.83 8.64 19.28
CA GLU A 393 12.71 7.84 20.14
C GLU A 393 12.93 6.45 19.57
N VAL A 394 14.20 6.11 19.35
CA VAL A 394 14.62 4.78 18.93
C VAL A 394 15.09 4.02 20.16
N ARG A 395 14.44 2.91 20.49
CA ARG A 395 14.70 2.15 21.73
C ARG A 395 14.94 0.66 21.47
N GLY A 396 15.69 0.05 22.43
CA GLY A 396 15.89 -1.39 22.51
C GLY A 396 16.85 -1.95 21.47
N ARG A 397 17.04 -3.28 21.50
CA ARG A 397 17.99 -4.03 20.67
C ARG A 397 17.66 -4.06 19.17
N TYR A 398 16.45 -3.64 18.80
CA TYR A 398 15.95 -3.68 17.43
C TYR A 398 15.99 -2.31 16.73
N ASN A 399 16.43 -1.27 17.41
CA ASN A 399 16.52 0.11 16.91
C ASN A 399 15.23 0.56 16.20
N THR A 400 14.08 0.41 16.87
CA THR A 400 12.76 0.74 16.32
C THR A 400 12.10 1.90 17.06
N PRO A 401 11.35 2.78 16.39
CA PRO A 401 10.56 3.83 17.01
C PRO A 401 9.22 3.25 17.53
N LEU A 402 9.27 2.54 18.67
CA LEU A 402 8.11 1.81 19.22
C LEU A 402 6.90 2.74 19.46
N ASN A 403 7.13 3.97 19.92
CA ASN A 403 6.05 4.93 20.16
C ASN A 403 5.32 5.30 18.86
N ALA A 404 6.05 5.42 17.73
CA ALA A 404 5.43 5.63 16.42
C ALA A 404 4.61 4.41 15.97
N ILE A 405 5.07 3.18 16.27
CA ILE A 405 4.31 1.95 15.98
C ILE A 405 3.02 1.91 16.81
N LEU A 406 3.07 2.28 18.09
CA LEU A 406 1.89 2.37 18.96
C LEU A 406 0.90 3.43 18.48
N LEU A 407 1.39 4.58 17.99
CA LEU A 407 0.56 5.63 17.39
C LEU A 407 -0.17 5.14 16.11
N MET A 408 0.38 4.16 15.42
CA MET A 408 -0.33 3.50 14.33
C MET A 408 -1.31 2.44 14.82
N ALA A 409 -0.88 1.56 15.73
CA ALA A 409 -1.64 0.38 16.12
C ALA A 409 -2.89 0.72 16.95
N ILE A 410 -2.78 1.64 17.92
CA ILE A 410 -3.88 1.94 18.85
C ILE A 410 -5.05 2.63 18.16
N PRO A 411 -4.87 3.75 17.43
CA PRO A 411 -5.96 4.38 16.70
C PRO A 411 -6.56 3.47 15.63
N ALA A 412 -5.73 2.68 14.92
CA ALA A 412 -6.21 1.72 13.94
C ALA A 412 -7.13 0.67 14.56
N ALA A 413 -6.79 0.12 15.74
CA ALA A 413 -7.64 -0.82 16.47
C ALA A 413 -8.98 -0.18 16.87
N ILE A 414 -8.96 1.04 17.41
CA ILE A 414 -10.17 1.77 17.81
C ILE A 414 -11.05 2.06 16.58
N LEU A 415 -10.47 2.58 15.50
CA LEU A 415 -11.20 2.90 14.27
C LEU A 415 -11.76 1.64 13.58
N THR A 416 -11.12 0.48 13.77
CA THR A 416 -11.64 -0.80 13.28
C THR A 416 -12.95 -1.18 13.95
N VAL A 417 -13.11 -0.90 15.25
CA VAL A 417 -14.40 -1.09 15.95
C VAL A 417 -15.47 -0.19 15.30
N ILE A 418 -15.18 1.08 15.10
CA ILE A 418 -16.10 2.03 14.48
C ILE A 418 -16.45 1.59 13.05
N TYR A 419 -15.46 1.13 12.28
CA TYR A 419 -15.62 0.71 10.90
C TYR A 419 -16.64 -0.42 10.73
N PHE A 420 -16.59 -1.44 11.57
CA PHE A 420 -17.46 -2.61 11.44
C PHE A 420 -18.78 -2.52 12.20
N PHE A 421 -18.85 -1.69 13.24
CA PHE A 421 -20.03 -1.63 14.11
C PHE A 421 -20.80 -0.30 14.08
N ALA A 422 -20.25 0.75 13.44
CA ALA A 422 -20.98 2.00 13.26
C ALA A 422 -21.58 2.10 11.83
N PRO A 423 -22.92 2.16 11.70
CA PRO A 423 -23.58 2.23 10.39
C PRO A 423 -23.11 3.41 9.54
N GLY A 424 -22.79 3.14 8.28
CA GLY A 424 -22.41 4.17 7.30
C GLY A 424 -20.98 4.70 7.40
N PHE A 425 -20.20 4.30 8.40
CA PHE A 425 -18.81 4.76 8.51
C PHE A 425 -17.93 4.21 7.37
N GLN A 426 -18.17 2.99 6.91
CA GLN A 426 -17.42 2.37 5.80
C GLN A 426 -17.48 3.21 4.52
N THR A 427 -18.63 3.81 4.22
CA THR A 427 -18.79 4.64 3.00
C THR A 427 -17.93 5.90 3.02
N LEU A 428 -17.60 6.43 4.19
CA LEU A 428 -16.71 7.58 4.35
C LEU A 428 -15.26 7.21 4.02
N THR A 429 -14.87 5.96 4.28
CA THR A 429 -13.48 5.53 4.15
C THR A 429 -13.08 5.18 2.72
N LEU A 430 -14.03 4.91 1.82
CA LEU A 430 -13.75 4.69 0.39
C LEU A 430 -13.01 5.88 -0.25
N ALA A 431 -13.44 7.10 0.09
CA ALA A 431 -12.81 8.33 -0.36
C ALA A 431 -11.43 8.59 0.27
N ALA A 432 -11.13 7.92 1.37
CA ALA A 432 -9.93 8.16 2.16
C ALA A 432 -8.64 7.85 1.37
N THR A 433 -8.67 6.86 0.49
CA THR A 433 -7.54 6.53 -0.40
C THR A 433 -7.11 7.68 -1.31
N PHE A 434 -8.04 8.58 -1.63
CA PHE A 434 -7.72 9.80 -2.37
C PHE A 434 -6.63 10.63 -1.68
N ALA A 435 -6.58 10.67 -0.36
CA ALA A 435 -5.60 11.48 0.38
C ALA A 435 -4.15 11.04 0.10
N ILE A 436 -3.89 9.74 -0.10
CA ILE A 436 -2.52 9.32 -0.43
C ILE A 436 -2.13 9.69 -1.87
N ALA A 437 -3.08 9.69 -2.80
CA ALA A 437 -2.83 10.19 -4.15
C ALA A 437 -2.56 11.71 -4.17
N VAL A 438 -3.20 12.48 -3.26
CA VAL A 438 -2.87 13.90 -3.03
C VAL A 438 -1.46 14.06 -2.46
N THR A 439 -1.03 13.16 -1.55
CA THR A 439 0.36 13.13 -1.08
C THR A 439 1.34 12.94 -2.26
N PHE A 440 1.07 11.97 -3.13
CA PHE A 440 1.92 11.70 -4.29
C PHE A 440 1.90 12.86 -5.30
N PHE A 441 0.76 13.52 -5.47
CA PHE A 441 0.68 14.76 -6.26
C PHE A 441 1.57 15.86 -5.67
N GLY A 442 1.54 16.07 -4.35
CA GLY A 442 2.42 17.01 -3.65
C GLY A 442 3.90 16.72 -3.89
N THR A 443 4.32 15.44 -3.79
CA THR A 443 5.68 15.01 -4.09
C THR A 443 6.06 15.24 -5.56
N THR A 444 5.12 15.01 -6.46
CA THR A 444 5.31 15.26 -7.89
C THR A 444 5.55 16.74 -8.16
N ILE A 445 4.76 17.64 -7.54
CA ILE A 445 4.98 19.10 -7.62
C ILE A 445 6.31 19.50 -6.99
N ALA A 446 6.67 18.91 -5.85
CA ALA A 446 7.97 19.15 -5.23
C ALA A 446 9.12 18.77 -6.16
N CYS A 447 9.06 17.61 -6.84
CA CYS A 447 10.04 17.20 -7.83
C CYS A 447 10.07 18.11 -9.06
N MET A 448 8.90 18.54 -9.54
CA MET A 448 8.80 19.49 -10.67
C MET A 448 9.55 20.79 -10.36
N LEU A 449 9.46 21.29 -9.12
CA LEU A 449 10.10 22.53 -8.67
C LEU A 449 11.53 22.35 -8.18
N PHE A 450 12.00 21.12 -7.99
CA PHE A 450 13.29 20.79 -7.37
C PHE A 450 14.49 21.51 -8.00
N PRO A 451 14.63 21.60 -9.36
CA PRO A 451 15.77 22.28 -9.99
C PRO A 451 15.92 23.74 -9.57
N TRP A 452 14.82 24.42 -9.30
CA TRP A 452 14.81 25.85 -8.96
C TRP A 452 14.79 26.11 -7.45
N ARG A 453 14.26 25.17 -6.66
CA ARG A 453 14.19 25.32 -5.19
C ARG A 453 15.49 24.95 -4.49
N ARG A 454 16.21 23.94 -5.02
CA ARG A 454 17.48 23.44 -4.47
C ARG A 454 18.47 23.13 -5.58
N PRO A 455 18.93 24.15 -6.34
CA PRO A 455 19.83 23.96 -7.48
C PRO A 455 21.14 23.30 -7.07
N GLU A 456 21.64 23.54 -5.86
CA GLU A 456 22.89 22.97 -5.32
C GLU A 456 22.80 21.44 -5.10
N LEU A 457 21.60 20.93 -4.79
CA LEU A 457 21.37 19.50 -4.67
C LEU A 457 21.06 18.89 -6.04
N PHE A 458 20.26 19.58 -6.83
CA PHE A 458 19.86 19.11 -8.15
C PHE A 458 21.06 18.94 -9.08
N SER A 459 22.00 19.87 -9.08
CA SER A 459 23.20 19.81 -9.91
C SER A 459 24.09 18.58 -9.64
N LYS A 460 24.01 18.00 -8.44
CA LYS A 460 24.71 16.77 -8.07
C LYS A 460 24.00 15.50 -8.56
N ASN A 461 22.71 15.60 -8.92
CA ASN A 461 21.95 14.45 -9.38
C ASN A 461 22.24 14.18 -10.87
N PRO A 462 22.46 12.91 -11.28
CA PRO A 462 22.74 12.56 -12.68
C PRO A 462 21.67 13.02 -13.68
N VAL A 463 20.42 13.18 -13.25
CA VAL A 463 19.31 13.64 -14.14
C VAL A 463 19.43 15.12 -14.50
N SER A 464 20.22 15.92 -13.79
CA SER A 464 20.44 17.34 -14.07
C SER A 464 21.07 17.63 -15.44
N LYS A 465 21.70 16.62 -16.04
CA LYS A 465 22.34 16.71 -17.36
C LYS A 465 21.32 16.74 -18.53
N TYR A 466 20.08 16.38 -18.27
CA TYR A 466 19.05 16.25 -19.31
C TYR A 466 18.13 17.46 -19.29
N GLU A 467 18.22 18.27 -20.34
CA GLU A 467 17.39 19.47 -20.53
C GLU A 467 16.81 19.51 -21.94
N VAL A 468 15.62 20.06 -22.08
CA VAL A 468 14.95 20.34 -23.33
C VAL A 468 14.53 21.81 -23.32
N ALA A 469 15.03 22.59 -24.27
CA ALA A 469 14.78 24.04 -24.37
C ALA A 469 15.06 24.80 -23.04
N GLY A 470 16.11 24.41 -22.30
CA GLY A 470 16.49 25.03 -21.01
C GLY A 470 15.63 24.60 -19.82
N VAL A 471 14.72 23.64 -20.00
CA VAL A 471 13.91 23.08 -18.93
C VAL A 471 14.43 21.68 -18.58
N PRO A 472 14.75 21.38 -17.31
CA PRO A 472 15.14 20.04 -16.90
C PRO A 472 14.08 18.99 -17.23
N VAL A 473 14.50 17.89 -17.86
CA VAL A 473 13.59 16.82 -18.31
C VAL A 473 12.78 16.26 -17.15
N ILE A 474 13.36 16.17 -15.95
CA ILE A 474 12.63 15.68 -14.79
C ILE A 474 11.43 16.56 -14.41
N SER A 475 11.52 17.87 -14.61
CA SER A 475 10.39 18.79 -14.38
C SER A 475 9.28 18.59 -15.42
N ILE A 476 9.64 18.27 -16.67
CA ILE A 476 8.66 17.92 -17.70
C ILE A 476 7.97 16.60 -17.35
N VAL A 477 8.74 15.58 -16.98
CA VAL A 477 8.22 14.27 -16.54
C VAL A 477 7.26 14.43 -15.36
N ALA A 478 7.67 15.19 -14.34
CA ALA A 478 6.83 15.46 -13.17
C ALA A 478 5.57 16.24 -13.55
N GLY A 479 5.66 17.21 -14.46
CA GLY A 479 4.51 17.97 -14.98
C GLY A 479 3.50 17.08 -15.70
N VAL A 480 3.98 16.16 -16.56
CA VAL A 480 3.12 15.19 -17.26
C VAL A 480 2.45 14.24 -16.26
N TYR A 481 3.20 13.72 -15.29
CA TYR A 481 2.63 12.85 -14.27
C TYR A 481 1.62 13.59 -13.37
N ALA A 482 1.87 14.83 -13.01
CA ALA A 482 0.91 15.68 -12.30
C ALA A 482 -0.39 15.86 -13.09
N ALA A 483 -0.32 16.07 -14.41
CA ALA A 483 -1.50 16.17 -15.27
C ALA A 483 -2.29 14.84 -15.32
N ILE A 484 -1.59 13.69 -15.33
CA ILE A 484 -2.24 12.37 -15.22
C ILE A 484 -2.95 12.23 -13.88
N LEU A 485 -2.32 12.59 -12.76
CA LEU A 485 -2.97 12.55 -11.44
C LEU A 485 -4.19 13.47 -11.36
N LEU A 486 -4.15 14.66 -11.96
CA LEU A 486 -5.33 15.54 -12.04
C LEU A 486 -6.47 14.90 -12.83
N SER A 487 -6.18 14.17 -13.92
CA SER A 487 -7.21 13.43 -14.66
C SER A 487 -7.81 12.28 -13.83
N VAL A 488 -7.01 11.62 -13.01
CA VAL A 488 -7.47 10.61 -12.04
C VAL A 488 -8.35 11.25 -10.97
N PHE A 489 -7.97 12.42 -10.45
CA PHE A 489 -8.78 13.17 -9.48
C PHE A 489 -10.13 13.58 -10.06
N TYR A 490 -10.15 13.98 -11.32
CA TYR A 490 -11.38 14.27 -12.05
C TYR A 490 -12.30 13.04 -12.13
N LEU A 491 -11.76 11.86 -12.50
CA LEU A 491 -12.53 10.61 -12.52
C LEU A 491 -13.04 10.22 -11.14
N TRP A 492 -12.24 10.35 -10.09
CA TRP A 492 -12.68 10.09 -8.72
C TRP A 492 -13.82 11.02 -8.28
N ALA A 493 -13.79 12.27 -8.70
CA ALA A 493 -14.81 13.25 -8.36
C ALA A 493 -16.11 13.10 -9.17
N THR A 494 -16.05 12.52 -10.37
CA THR A 494 -17.20 12.44 -11.29
C THR A 494 -17.85 11.06 -11.38
N GLU A 495 -17.06 9.99 -11.27
CA GLU A 495 -17.59 8.62 -11.37
C GLU A 495 -18.05 8.11 -9.99
N SER A 496 -19.31 7.74 -9.88
CA SER A 496 -19.93 7.32 -8.60
C SER A 496 -19.29 6.08 -7.97
N VAL A 497 -18.70 5.21 -8.80
CA VAL A 497 -18.05 3.97 -8.36
C VAL A 497 -16.90 4.23 -7.37
N TYR A 498 -16.28 5.41 -7.42
CA TYR A 498 -15.16 5.77 -6.55
C TYR A 498 -15.58 6.39 -5.21
N GLY A 499 -16.86 6.68 -5.00
CA GLY A 499 -17.41 7.12 -3.72
C GLY A 499 -16.98 8.52 -3.25
N LEU A 500 -16.22 9.28 -4.05
CA LEU A 500 -15.80 10.64 -3.70
C LEU A 500 -16.85 11.70 -4.07
N ASN A 501 -17.73 11.41 -5.03
CA ASN A 501 -18.72 12.35 -5.56
C ASN A 501 -19.92 12.61 -4.63
N ASN A 502 -19.73 12.55 -3.34
CA ASN A 502 -20.75 12.86 -2.35
C ASN A 502 -20.22 13.78 -1.25
N LEU A 503 -21.09 14.66 -0.75
CA LEU A 503 -20.72 15.68 0.23
C LEU A 503 -20.17 15.08 1.55
N ARG A 504 -20.64 13.90 1.95
CA ARG A 504 -20.20 13.27 3.21
C ARG A 504 -18.74 12.82 3.11
N SER A 505 -18.38 12.11 2.03
CA SER A 505 -17.01 11.66 1.80
C SER A 505 -16.04 12.82 1.58
N MET A 506 -16.45 13.84 0.80
CA MET A 506 -15.66 15.07 0.63
C MET A 506 -15.49 15.83 1.95
N GLY A 507 -16.56 15.94 2.75
CA GLY A 507 -16.51 16.56 4.07
C GLY A 507 -15.59 15.80 5.02
N PHE A 508 -15.62 14.47 5.01
CA PHE A 508 -14.71 13.65 5.81
C PHE A 508 -13.24 13.89 5.45
N LEU A 509 -12.90 13.88 4.15
CA LEU A 509 -11.56 14.25 3.70
C LEU A 509 -11.19 15.66 4.12
N GLY A 510 -12.08 16.63 3.96
CA GLY A 510 -11.88 18.01 4.41
C GLY A 510 -11.55 18.10 5.90
N VAL A 511 -12.21 17.30 6.74
CA VAL A 511 -11.91 17.22 8.18
C VAL A 511 -10.49 16.67 8.41
N LEU A 512 -10.04 15.64 7.69
CA LEU A 512 -8.68 15.09 7.87
C LEU A 512 -7.61 16.14 7.50
N TYR A 513 -7.79 16.87 6.41
CA TYR A 513 -6.88 17.95 6.03
C TYR A 513 -6.94 19.14 7.00
N LEU A 514 -8.13 19.50 7.48
CA LEU A 514 -8.29 20.54 8.50
C LEU A 514 -7.57 20.17 9.81
N LEU A 515 -7.72 18.92 10.26
CA LEU A 515 -7.00 18.41 11.44
C LEU A 515 -5.48 18.48 11.23
N SER A 516 -4.99 18.11 10.04
CA SER A 516 -3.58 18.24 9.71
C SER A 516 -3.10 19.69 9.78
N ALA A 517 -3.86 20.64 9.24
CA ALA A 517 -3.54 22.06 9.31
C ALA A 517 -3.53 22.58 10.76
N ILE A 518 -4.54 22.23 11.56
CA ILE A 518 -4.64 22.62 12.98
C ILE A 518 -3.45 22.07 13.77
N LEU A 519 -3.09 20.79 13.56
CA LEU A 519 -1.94 20.18 14.22
C LEU A 519 -0.64 20.90 13.89
N TYR A 520 -0.40 21.18 12.61
CA TYR A 520 0.83 21.88 12.20
C TYR A 520 0.90 23.29 12.77
N VAL A 521 -0.18 24.09 12.63
CA VAL A 521 -0.21 25.48 13.12
C VAL A 521 -0.11 25.52 14.64
N GLY A 522 -0.80 24.62 15.34
CA GLY A 522 -0.71 24.50 16.81
C GLY A 522 0.70 24.17 17.27
N MET A 523 1.36 23.19 16.62
CA MET A 523 2.74 22.84 16.94
C MET A 523 3.72 23.94 16.58
N LYS A 524 3.53 24.63 15.44
CA LYS A 524 4.37 25.79 15.09
C LYS A 524 4.30 26.89 16.15
N TYR A 525 3.09 27.20 16.64
CA TYR A 525 2.89 28.16 17.71
C TYR A 525 3.54 27.69 19.02
N TYR A 526 3.33 26.42 19.40
CA TYR A 526 3.91 25.84 20.61
C TYR A 526 5.44 25.88 20.58
N ARG A 527 6.06 25.47 19.47
CA ARG A 527 7.53 25.47 19.31
C ARG A 527 8.13 26.88 19.29
N ALA A 528 7.42 27.85 18.72
CA ALA A 528 7.86 29.24 18.77
C ALA A 528 7.96 29.77 20.22
N GLN A 529 7.10 29.30 21.15
CA GLN A 529 7.21 29.64 22.57
C GLN A 529 8.43 28.99 23.25
N GLU A 530 8.91 27.85 22.71
CA GLU A 530 10.14 27.18 23.15
C GLU A 530 11.41 27.75 22.48
N GLY A 531 11.29 28.77 21.63
CA GLY A 531 12.39 29.38 20.90
C GLY A 531 12.80 28.60 19.63
N VAL A 532 12.01 27.58 19.21
CA VAL A 532 12.29 26.77 18.02
C VAL A 532 11.52 27.28 16.82
N ASP A 533 12.25 27.72 15.77
CA ASP A 533 11.66 28.11 14.50
C ASP A 533 11.59 26.92 13.54
N LEU A 534 10.37 26.39 13.30
CA LEU A 534 10.14 25.29 12.38
C LEU A 534 10.45 25.64 10.92
N ASP A 535 10.38 26.91 10.51
CA ASP A 535 10.69 27.28 9.13
C ASP A 535 12.20 27.17 8.86
N THR A 536 13.04 27.60 9.80
CA THR A 536 14.49 27.41 9.75
C THR A 536 14.85 25.92 9.76
N LEU A 537 14.19 25.13 10.59
CA LEU A 537 14.40 23.68 10.69
C LEU A 537 14.09 22.96 9.36
N HIS A 538 12.99 23.35 8.69
CA HIS A 538 12.63 22.78 7.39
C HIS A 538 13.51 23.28 6.23
N ALA A 539 14.35 24.31 6.43
CA ALA A 539 15.36 24.70 5.45
C ALA A 539 16.55 23.71 5.39
N GLU A 540 16.79 22.97 6.47
CA GLU A 540 17.88 22.02 6.60
C GLU A 540 17.46 20.59 6.27
N ILE A 541 18.43 19.75 5.85
CA ILE A 541 18.22 18.33 5.60
C ILE A 541 18.79 17.54 6.78
N PRO A 542 18.00 16.72 7.48
CA PRO A 542 18.50 15.95 8.63
C PRO A 542 19.60 14.99 8.22
N LYS A 543 20.53 14.72 9.15
CA LYS A 543 21.57 13.71 8.99
C LYS A 543 21.05 12.35 9.48
N ASP A 544 21.25 11.29 8.68
CA ASP A 544 20.95 9.88 9.08
C ASP A 544 22.18 9.20 9.66
#